data_dff2115efed14a6b8736608da1f296f7
#
_entry.id   dff2115efed14a6b8736608da1f296f7
#
_cell.length_a   1.000
_cell.length_b   1.000
_cell.length_c   1.000
_cell.angle_alpha   90.00
_cell.angle_beta   90.00
_cell.angle_gamma   90.00
#
_symmetry.space_group_name_H-M   'P 1'
#
loop_
_entity.id
_entity.type
_entity.pdbx_description
1 polymer ?
#
loop_
_entity_poly.entity_id
_entity_poly.type
_entity_poly.pdbx_seq_one_letter_code
_entity_poly.pdbx_strand_id
1 'polypeptide(L)'
;MKSKKNLVFLGMMGSGKSSIGSLIAKKLQLNFIDIDNVIENELGLSIKKIFETKGENYFRKFEEKTTLKKLKSSSTVISLGGGAFSNKEIRKEVINNHLSFWLNWNSAVSYTHLTLPTKQAV
;
A
#
# COMPACT_ATOMS: atom_id res chain seq x y z
N MET A 1 4.97 -24.63 2.22
CA MET A 1 4.28 -23.42 2.61
C MET A 1 4.98 -22.20 2.03
N LYS A 2 4.19 -21.31 1.55
CA LYS A 2 4.78 -20.17 0.88
C LYS A 2 4.94 -18.99 1.83
N SER A 3 6.11 -18.41 1.87
CA SER A 3 6.33 -17.24 2.70
C SER A 3 5.71 -16.02 2.04
N LYS A 4 5.39 -15.03 2.86
CA LYS A 4 4.84 -13.78 2.34
C LYS A 4 5.92 -13.03 1.59
N LYS A 5 5.53 -12.40 0.52
CA LYS A 5 6.50 -11.74 -0.36
C LYS A 5 6.85 -10.33 0.06
N ASN A 6 5.86 -9.55 0.44
CA ASN A 6 6.09 -8.14 0.72
C ASN A 6 5.32 -7.72 1.95
N LEU A 7 5.74 -6.59 2.51
CA LEU A 7 5.00 -5.93 3.58
C LEU A 7 4.18 -4.82 2.94
N VAL A 8 2.88 -4.85 3.16
CA VAL A 8 1.98 -3.90 2.52
C VAL A 8 1.33 -3.04 3.61
N PHE A 9 1.50 -1.74 3.48
CA PHE A 9 0.94 -0.80 4.43
C PHE A 9 -0.27 -0.11 3.84
N LEU A 10 -1.36 -0.14 4.58
CA LEU A 10 -2.63 0.42 4.17
C LEU A 10 -3.06 1.47 5.17
N GLY A 11 -3.82 2.43 4.71
CA GLY A 11 -4.30 3.44 5.64
C GLY A 11 -4.87 4.60 4.87
N MET A 12 -5.53 5.48 5.63
CA MET A 12 -6.10 6.65 5.03
C MET A 12 -5.00 7.65 4.69
N MET A 13 -5.31 8.50 3.72
CA MET A 13 -4.39 9.54 3.36
C MET A 13 -4.04 10.36 4.59
N GLY A 14 -2.76 10.68 4.73
CA GLY A 14 -2.31 11.44 5.88
C GLY A 14 -2.13 10.64 7.14
N SER A 15 -2.27 9.34 7.09
CA SER A 15 -2.12 8.51 8.28
C SER A 15 -0.66 8.21 8.61
N GLY A 16 0.27 8.74 7.83
CA GLY A 16 1.67 8.50 8.10
C GLY A 16 2.21 7.20 7.55
N LYS A 17 1.43 6.52 6.74
CA LYS A 17 1.84 5.21 6.25
C LYS A 17 3.13 5.26 5.44
N SER A 18 3.33 6.33 4.67
CA SER A 18 4.56 6.44 3.87
C SER A 18 5.78 6.62 4.76
N SER A 19 5.66 7.45 5.80
CA SER A 19 6.77 7.67 6.71
C SER A 19 7.10 6.41 7.49
N ILE A 20 6.08 5.74 8.00
CA ILE A 20 6.30 4.52 8.78
C ILE A 20 6.82 3.41 7.88
N GLY A 21 6.25 3.27 6.69
CA GLY A 21 6.71 2.25 5.77
C GLY A 21 8.15 2.42 5.38
N SER A 22 8.54 3.66 5.09
CA SER A 22 9.92 3.95 4.72
C SER A 22 10.88 3.64 5.86
N LEU A 23 10.48 3.98 7.08
CA LEU A 23 11.32 3.74 8.24
C LEU A 23 11.51 2.24 8.48
N ILE A 24 10.43 1.48 8.36
CA ILE A 24 10.50 0.05 8.57
C ILE A 24 11.33 -0.61 7.47
N ALA A 25 11.17 -0.16 6.23
CA ALA A 25 11.97 -0.68 5.14
C ALA A 25 13.45 -0.48 5.41
N LYS A 26 13.78 0.70 5.90
CA LYS A 26 15.17 1.01 6.20
C LYS A 26 15.71 0.11 7.31
N LYS A 27 14.93 -0.09 8.36
CA LYS A 27 15.36 -0.93 9.45
C LYS A 27 15.51 -2.39 9.05
N LEU A 28 14.67 -2.86 8.17
CA LEU A 28 14.72 -4.24 7.73
C LEU A 28 15.58 -4.44 6.49
N GLN A 29 16.14 -3.34 5.99
CA GLN A 29 16.97 -3.38 4.79
C GLN A 29 16.21 -3.90 3.58
N LEU A 30 14.97 -3.44 3.45
CA LEU A 30 14.11 -3.78 2.33
C LEU A 30 13.92 -2.56 1.46
N ASN A 31 13.52 -2.78 0.22
CA ASN A 31 13.14 -1.70 -0.66
C ASN A 31 11.82 -1.08 -0.20
N PHE A 32 11.59 0.16 -0.59
CA PHE A 32 10.35 0.83 -0.26
C PHE A 32 9.72 1.39 -1.54
N ILE A 33 8.43 1.16 -1.69
CA ILE A 33 7.67 1.66 -2.84
C ILE A 33 6.40 2.30 -2.32
N ASP A 34 6.15 3.55 -2.72
CA ASP A 34 4.90 4.25 -2.46
C ASP A 34 4.15 4.29 -3.78
N ILE A 35 3.03 3.59 -3.85
CA ILE A 35 2.30 3.46 -5.11
C ILE A 35 1.84 4.81 -5.64
N ASP A 36 1.37 5.70 -4.76
CA ASP A 36 0.95 7.02 -5.23
C ASP A 36 2.11 7.77 -5.89
N ASN A 37 3.29 7.67 -5.31
CA ASN A 37 4.47 8.30 -5.92
C ASN A 37 4.80 7.69 -7.27
N VAL A 38 4.69 6.38 -7.38
CA VAL A 38 4.98 5.71 -8.66
C VAL A 38 4.02 6.24 -9.72
N ILE A 39 2.74 6.32 -9.38
CA ILE A 39 1.74 6.80 -10.33
C ILE A 39 2.02 8.24 -10.75
N GLU A 40 2.31 9.08 -9.77
CA GLU A 40 2.59 10.48 -10.08
C GLU A 40 3.81 10.61 -10.98
N ASN A 41 4.84 9.84 -10.71
CA ASN A 41 6.05 9.90 -11.53
C ASN A 41 5.79 9.39 -12.94
N GLU A 42 5.00 8.34 -13.07
CA GLU A 42 4.76 7.78 -14.39
C GLU A 42 3.86 8.66 -15.25
N LEU A 43 2.90 9.31 -14.63
CA LEU A 43 1.98 10.16 -15.38
C LEU A 43 2.43 11.61 -15.44
N GLY A 44 3.40 11.98 -14.62
CA GLY A 44 3.89 13.35 -14.59
C GLY A 44 2.89 14.34 -14.04
N LEU A 45 1.95 13.86 -13.24
CA LEU A 45 0.89 14.69 -12.66
C LEU A 45 0.67 14.29 -11.21
N SER A 46 0.23 15.24 -10.40
CA SER A 46 -0.15 14.92 -9.03
C SER A 46 -1.43 14.08 -9.03
N ILE A 47 -1.66 13.34 -7.97
CA ILE A 47 -2.87 12.53 -7.86
C ILE A 47 -4.11 13.42 -8.05
N LYS A 48 -4.10 14.58 -7.40
CA LYS A 48 -5.22 15.50 -7.55
C LYS A 48 -5.44 15.89 -9.00
N LYS A 49 -4.36 16.18 -9.72
CA LYS A 49 -4.46 16.58 -11.11
C LYS A 49 -4.94 15.45 -11.99
N ILE A 50 -4.54 14.23 -11.66
CA ILE A 50 -5.02 13.07 -12.40
C ILE A 50 -6.53 12.93 -12.26
N PHE A 51 -7.03 13.08 -11.03
CA PHE A 51 -8.47 13.04 -10.83
C PHE A 51 -9.20 14.13 -11.60
N GLU A 52 -8.64 15.34 -11.61
CA GLU A 52 -9.27 16.48 -12.27
C GLU A 52 -9.27 16.35 -13.77
N THR A 53 -8.21 15.84 -14.35
CA THR A 53 -8.06 15.82 -15.80
C THR A 53 -8.46 14.51 -16.44
N LYS A 54 -8.29 13.41 -15.74
CA LYS A 54 -8.54 12.10 -16.33
C LYS A 54 -9.67 11.34 -15.64
N GLY A 55 -10.06 11.75 -14.45
CA GLY A 55 -11.17 11.15 -13.76
C GLY A 55 -10.79 10.00 -12.86
N GLU A 56 -11.72 9.66 -11.96
CA GLU A 56 -11.46 8.63 -10.97
C GLU A 56 -11.30 7.25 -11.60
N ASN A 57 -12.14 6.93 -12.59
CA ASN A 57 -12.04 5.62 -13.21
C ASN A 57 -10.69 5.37 -13.83
N TYR A 58 -10.16 6.39 -14.50
CA TYR A 58 -8.83 6.29 -15.08
C TYR A 58 -7.79 6.02 -14.00
N PHE A 59 -7.87 6.79 -12.92
CA PHE A 59 -6.92 6.62 -11.83
C PHE A 59 -7.01 5.22 -11.23
N ARG A 60 -8.22 4.73 -10.98
CA ARG A 60 -8.39 3.43 -10.37
C ARG A 60 -7.84 2.30 -11.23
N LYS A 61 -8.03 2.40 -12.54
CA LYS A 61 -7.47 1.39 -13.43
C LYS A 61 -5.95 1.45 -13.44
N PHE A 62 -5.40 2.65 -13.45
CA PHE A 62 -3.96 2.79 -13.42
C PHE A 62 -3.39 2.31 -12.09
N GLU A 63 -4.08 2.63 -11.01
CA GLU A 63 -3.67 2.19 -9.68
C GLU A 63 -3.67 0.67 -9.58
N GLU A 64 -4.69 0.03 -10.10
CA GLU A 64 -4.77 -1.43 -10.07
C GLU A 64 -3.61 -2.04 -10.84
N LYS A 65 -3.38 -1.57 -12.03
CA LYS A 65 -2.32 -2.10 -12.86
C LYS A 65 -0.96 -1.90 -12.20
N THR A 66 -0.71 -0.71 -11.72
CA THR A 66 0.56 -0.39 -11.10
C THR A 66 0.77 -1.18 -9.83
N THR A 67 -0.25 -1.27 -8.99
CA THR A 67 -0.15 -1.96 -7.72
C THR A 67 0.11 -3.45 -7.93
N LEU A 68 -0.65 -4.09 -8.80
CA LEU A 68 -0.47 -5.51 -9.03
C LEU A 68 0.89 -5.80 -9.61
N LYS A 69 1.40 -4.91 -10.44
CA LYS A 69 2.73 -5.07 -10.99
C LYS A 69 3.80 -5.01 -9.90
N LYS A 70 3.67 -4.02 -9.01
CA LYS A 70 4.65 -3.88 -7.94
C LYS A 70 4.55 -4.99 -6.91
N LEU A 71 3.37 -5.54 -6.71
CA LEU A 71 3.20 -6.65 -5.77
C LEU A 71 3.89 -7.92 -6.24
N LYS A 72 4.31 -7.97 -7.48
CA LYS A 72 5.07 -9.12 -7.96
C LYS A 72 6.51 -9.13 -7.47
N SER A 73 7.00 -8.00 -6.98
CA SER A 73 8.35 -7.97 -6.41
C SER A 73 8.35 -8.74 -5.09
N SER A 74 9.50 -8.85 -4.49
CA SER A 74 9.60 -9.50 -3.19
C SER A 74 10.54 -8.71 -2.31
N SER A 75 10.43 -8.94 -1.00
CA SER A 75 11.29 -8.27 -0.03
C SER A 75 11.17 -6.75 -0.14
N THR A 76 9.95 -6.26 -0.28
CA THR A 76 9.70 -4.84 -0.47
C THR A 76 8.60 -4.39 0.48
N VAL A 77 8.74 -3.16 0.96
CA VAL A 77 7.67 -2.53 1.73
C VAL A 77 6.88 -1.66 0.74
N ILE A 78 5.58 -1.93 0.62
CA ILE A 78 4.74 -1.25 -0.34
C ILE A 78 3.65 -0.49 0.37
N SER A 79 3.57 0.81 0.12
CA SER A 79 2.54 1.66 0.71
C SER A 79 1.45 1.89 -0.34
N LEU A 80 0.22 1.53 0.02
CA LEU A 80 -0.92 1.68 -0.88
C LEU A 80 -1.71 2.92 -0.53
N GLY A 81 -2.32 3.51 -1.54
CA GLY A 81 -3.20 4.66 -1.32
C GLY A 81 -4.44 4.26 -0.55
N GLY A 82 -5.13 5.28 -0.02
CA GLY A 82 -6.25 5.04 0.86
C GLY A 82 -7.39 4.26 0.26
N GLY A 83 -7.61 4.38 -1.04
CA GLY A 83 -8.72 3.70 -1.68
C GLY A 83 -8.34 2.42 -2.40
N ALA A 84 -7.06 2.06 -2.38
CA ALA A 84 -6.62 0.93 -3.18
C ALA A 84 -7.24 -0.39 -2.73
N PHE A 85 -7.45 -0.53 -1.43
CA PHE A 85 -7.93 -1.80 -0.91
C PHE A 85 -9.41 -2.05 -1.17
N SER A 86 -10.12 -1.07 -1.70
CA SER A 86 -11.47 -1.31 -2.16
C SER A 86 -11.47 -2.06 -3.49
N ASN A 87 -10.33 -2.11 -4.15
CA ASN A 87 -10.19 -2.89 -5.38
C ASN A 87 -10.09 -4.36 -5.02
N LYS A 88 -10.99 -5.14 -5.61
CA LYS A 88 -11.08 -6.56 -5.25
C LYS A 88 -9.81 -7.33 -5.60
N GLU A 89 -9.21 -7.06 -6.74
CA GLU A 89 -8.03 -7.79 -7.17
C GLU A 89 -6.83 -7.47 -6.29
N ILE A 90 -6.67 -6.21 -5.95
CA ILE A 90 -5.58 -5.81 -5.07
C ILE A 90 -5.76 -6.45 -3.70
N ARG A 91 -6.98 -6.39 -3.16
CA ARG A 91 -7.26 -6.95 -1.84
C ARG A 91 -6.96 -8.43 -1.81
N LYS A 92 -7.40 -9.13 -2.83
CA LYS A 92 -7.19 -10.57 -2.91
C LYS A 92 -5.71 -10.92 -2.94
N GLU A 93 -4.96 -10.22 -3.76
CA GLU A 93 -3.53 -10.47 -3.86
C GLU A 93 -2.82 -10.19 -2.54
N VAL A 94 -3.16 -9.08 -1.90
CA VAL A 94 -2.51 -8.68 -0.66
C VAL A 94 -2.81 -9.69 0.45
N ILE A 95 -4.07 -10.06 0.60
CA ILE A 95 -4.45 -10.97 1.67
C ILE A 95 -3.83 -12.35 1.48
N ASN A 96 -3.78 -12.82 0.27
CA ASN A 96 -3.32 -14.18 0.03
C ASN A 96 -1.82 -14.34 0.01
N ASN A 97 -1.09 -13.31 -0.40
CA ASN A 97 0.33 -13.49 -0.69
C ASN A 97 1.26 -12.54 0.05
N HIS A 98 0.72 -11.60 0.82
CA HIS A 98 1.57 -10.61 1.45
C HIS A 98 1.15 -10.39 2.89
N LEU A 99 2.03 -9.76 3.68
CA LEU A 99 1.68 -9.32 5.02
C LEU A 99 1.14 -7.89 4.91
N SER A 100 -0.04 -7.67 5.45
CA SER A 100 -0.64 -6.35 5.37
C SER A 100 -0.77 -5.74 6.76
N PHE A 101 -0.55 -4.45 6.83
CA PHE A 101 -0.61 -3.69 8.06
C PHE A 101 -1.51 -2.48 7.85
N TRP A 102 -2.51 -2.33 8.71
CA TRP A 102 -3.42 -1.20 8.64
C TRP A 102 -2.96 -0.12 9.59
N LEU A 103 -2.78 1.06 9.07
CA LEU A 103 -2.44 2.21 9.88
C LEU A 103 -3.69 3.04 10.08
N ASN A 104 -4.06 3.19 11.34
CA ASN A 104 -5.21 3.99 11.70
C ASN A 104 -4.70 5.21 12.42
N TRP A 105 -5.21 6.37 12.06
CA TRP A 105 -4.70 7.59 12.63
C TRP A 105 -5.00 7.76 14.10
N ASN A 106 -5.89 6.98 14.64
CA ASN A 106 -6.00 6.89 16.08
C ASN A 106 -4.74 6.20 16.57
N SER A 107 -3.76 6.99 16.93
CA SER A 107 -2.42 6.49 17.14
C SER A 107 -2.35 5.33 18.13
N ALA A 108 -3.21 5.33 19.11
CA ALA A 108 -3.19 4.25 20.09
C ALA A 108 -3.47 2.90 19.47
N VAL A 109 -4.08 2.89 18.31
CA VAL A 109 -4.50 1.66 17.67
C VAL A 109 -3.57 1.25 16.53
N SER A 110 -2.88 2.22 15.95
CA SER A 110 -2.10 1.94 14.74
C SER A 110 -1.11 0.79 14.91
N TYR A 111 -0.30 0.85 15.95
CA TYR A 111 0.71 -0.19 16.09
C TYR A 111 0.10 -1.52 16.51
N THR A 112 -1.11 -1.50 17.06
CA THR A 112 -1.79 -2.75 17.36
C THR A 112 -2.00 -3.55 16.08
N HIS A 113 -2.36 -2.87 15.01
CA HIS A 113 -2.53 -3.54 13.74
C HIS A 113 -1.22 -4.08 13.21
N LEU A 114 -0.14 -3.44 13.56
CA LEU A 114 1.16 -3.93 13.14
C LEU A 114 1.53 -5.23 13.79
N THR A 115 0.99 -5.49 14.96
CA THR A 115 1.32 -6.71 15.67
C THR A 115 0.35 -7.84 15.42
N LEU A 116 -0.72 -7.58 14.68
CA LEU A 116 -1.75 -8.58 14.45
C LEU A 116 -1.81 -8.96 12.99
N PRO A 117 -0.85 -9.63 12.58
CA PRO A 117 -0.94 -10.10 11.21
C PRO A 117 -2.02 -11.09 11.07
N THR A 118 -2.53 -11.35 11.97
CA THR A 118 -3.51 -12.16 11.87
C THR A 118 -4.63 -12.25 12.50
N LYS A 119 -4.31 -11.99 13.07
CA LYS A 119 -5.00 -12.23 13.66
C LYS A 119 -5.76 -12.14 13.76
N GLN A 120 -5.63 -11.99 13.82
CA GLN A 120 -6.23 -11.99 14.11
C GLN A 120 -6.82 -11.85 14.09
N ALA A 121 -6.69 -11.77 14.13
CA ALA A 121 -7.24 -11.77 14.26
C ALA A 121 -7.66 -11.68 14.19
N VAL A 122 -7.67 -11.58 14.22
CA VAL A 122 -8.17 -11.69 14.43
C VAL A 122 -8.50 -11.71 14.38
#